data_b0ab4933d8e55410721488ae9de84036
#
_entry.id   b0ab4933d8e55410721488ae9de84036
#
_cell.length_a   1.000
_cell.length_b   1.000
_cell.length_c   1.000
_cell.angle_alpha   90.00
_cell.angle_beta   90.00
_cell.angle_gamma   90.00
#
_symmetry.space_group_name_H-M   'P 1'
#
loop_
_entity.id
_entity.type
_entity.pdbx_description
1 polymer ?
#
loop_
_entity_poly.entity_id
_entity_poly.type
_entity_poly.pdbx_seq_one_letter_code
_entity_poly.pdbx_strand_id
1 'polypeptide(L)'
;VPVSGGVGKMIPMLVGKHVDAGMTASNHAVKHKAKLNALVVAGAKAVPALGGVPMEPKWGYMTTWGVMAPPGTPADRVKILNAALLKATRTPSVAKAISKGGYENMYQTPAEAAAYVAAAVKKFGN
;
A
#
# COMPACT_ATOMS: atom_id res chain seq x y z
N VAL A 1 7.88 21.52 -7.66
CA VAL A 1 9.12 21.22 -6.92
C VAL A 1 8.91 19.90 -6.17
N PRO A 2 9.80 18.90 -6.33
CA PRO A 2 9.71 17.66 -5.56
C PRO A 2 9.86 17.92 -4.07
N VAL A 3 8.92 17.41 -3.24
CA VAL A 3 9.01 17.51 -1.79
C VAL A 3 9.57 16.20 -1.24
N SER A 4 10.77 16.24 -0.70
CA SER A 4 11.35 15.11 0.04
C SER A 4 10.79 15.05 1.47
N GLY A 5 10.66 13.85 2.05
CA GLY A 5 10.21 13.67 3.43
C GLY A 5 8.91 12.88 3.60
N GLY A 6 8.45 12.23 2.52
CA GLY A 6 7.31 11.31 2.54
C GLY A 6 5.97 11.97 2.82
N VAL A 7 4.96 11.13 3.00
CA VAL A 7 3.55 11.53 3.15
C VAL A 7 3.32 12.41 4.37
N GLY A 8 4.06 12.16 5.46
CA GLY A 8 3.93 12.94 6.69
C GLY A 8 4.24 14.43 6.52
N LYS A 9 5.12 14.77 5.59
CA LYS A 9 5.44 16.17 5.25
C LYS A 9 4.57 16.71 4.11
N MET A 10 4.30 15.87 3.11
CA MET A 10 3.55 16.27 1.92
C MET A 10 2.09 16.66 2.23
N ILE A 11 1.38 15.91 3.05
CA ILE A 11 -0.04 16.20 3.36
C ILE A 11 -0.22 17.57 4.04
N PRO A 12 0.54 17.93 5.09
CA PRO A 12 0.49 19.29 5.64
C PRO A 12 0.78 20.39 4.61
N MET A 13 1.74 20.16 3.72
CA MET A 13 2.10 21.14 2.68
C MET A 13 0.97 21.32 1.65
N LEU A 14 0.29 20.24 1.24
CA LEU A 14 -0.89 20.32 0.38
C LEU A 14 -2.03 21.06 1.07
N VAL A 15 -2.35 20.71 2.31
CA VAL A 15 -3.42 21.38 3.08
C VAL A 15 -3.09 22.85 3.34
N GLY A 16 -1.81 23.16 3.57
CA GLY A 16 -1.32 24.53 3.76
C GLY A 16 -1.11 25.32 2.46
N LYS A 17 -1.42 24.72 1.30
CA LYS A 17 -1.24 25.33 -0.05
C LYS A 17 0.21 25.74 -0.34
N HIS A 18 1.18 25.03 0.24
CA HIS A 18 2.60 25.24 -0.06
C HIS A 18 3.06 24.45 -1.29
N VAL A 19 2.24 23.50 -1.75
CA VAL A 19 2.40 22.77 -3.01
C VAL A 19 1.03 22.60 -3.66
N ASP A 20 1.01 22.54 -5.00
CA ASP A 20 -0.23 22.52 -5.78
C ASP A 20 -0.80 21.10 -5.92
N ALA A 21 0.06 20.08 -5.96
CA ALA A 21 -0.34 18.69 -6.12
C ALA A 21 0.65 17.73 -5.42
N GLY A 22 0.20 16.51 -5.15
CA GLY A 22 1.04 15.47 -4.58
C GLY A 22 0.48 14.07 -4.84
N MET A 23 1.36 13.08 -4.86
CA MET A 23 0.99 11.68 -5.04
C MET A 23 1.07 10.96 -3.69
N THR A 24 0.02 10.24 -3.34
CA THR A 24 -0.06 9.52 -2.06
C THR A 24 -0.89 8.25 -2.17
N ALA A 25 -0.84 7.38 -1.16
CA ALA A 25 -1.72 6.23 -1.09
C ALA A 25 -3.17 6.67 -0.88
N SER A 26 -4.12 5.92 -1.45
CA SER A 26 -5.55 6.24 -1.44
C SER A 26 -6.15 6.43 -0.04
N ASN A 27 -5.65 5.70 0.96
CA ASN A 27 -6.08 5.84 2.36
C ASN A 27 -5.85 7.26 2.92
N HIS A 28 -4.75 7.92 2.52
CA HIS A 28 -4.50 9.31 2.92
C HIS A 28 -5.44 10.26 2.20
N ALA A 29 -5.73 10.04 0.91
CA ALA A 29 -6.72 10.82 0.19
C ALA A 29 -8.11 10.71 0.84
N VAL A 30 -8.54 9.49 1.19
CA VAL A 30 -9.80 9.24 1.90
C VAL A 30 -9.84 9.94 3.26
N LYS A 31 -8.76 9.85 4.03
CA LYS A 31 -8.66 10.48 5.36
C LYS A 31 -8.78 12.01 5.29
N HIS A 32 -8.28 12.62 4.23
CA HIS A 32 -8.23 14.08 4.08
C HIS A 32 -9.20 14.62 3.02
N LYS A 33 -10.18 13.82 2.57
CA LYS A 33 -11.13 14.19 1.50
C LYS A 33 -11.95 15.45 1.76
N ALA A 34 -12.08 15.88 3.02
CA ALA A 34 -12.73 17.16 3.35
C ALA A 34 -11.85 18.39 3.06
N LYS A 35 -10.55 18.20 2.84
CA LYS A 35 -9.58 19.30 2.64
C LYS A 35 -8.80 19.18 1.34
N LEU A 36 -8.81 18.01 0.70
CA LEU A 36 -8.06 17.71 -0.51
C LEU A 36 -8.95 17.04 -1.55
N ASN A 37 -8.83 17.43 -2.79
CA ASN A 37 -9.51 16.80 -3.92
C ASN A 37 -8.62 15.72 -4.51
N ALA A 38 -9.11 14.49 -4.62
CA ALA A 38 -8.46 13.46 -5.41
C ALA A 38 -8.71 13.73 -6.91
N LEU A 39 -7.65 13.74 -7.70
CA LEU A 39 -7.73 14.06 -9.13
C LEU A 39 -7.76 12.80 -9.99
N VAL A 40 -6.98 11.79 -9.61
CA VAL A 40 -6.87 10.51 -10.32
C VAL A 40 -6.43 9.42 -9.34
N VAL A 41 -6.89 8.21 -9.55
CA VAL A 41 -6.42 7.00 -8.85
C VAL A 41 -5.54 6.17 -9.79
N ALA A 42 -4.27 6.05 -9.47
CA ALA A 42 -3.37 5.13 -10.15
C ALA A 42 -3.63 3.69 -9.64
N GLY A 43 -4.33 2.89 -10.42
CA GLY A 43 -4.67 1.52 -10.02
C GLY A 43 -5.77 0.88 -10.86
N ALA A 44 -5.89 -0.43 -10.73
CA ALA A 44 -6.87 -1.23 -11.46
C ALA A 44 -8.24 -1.33 -10.76
N LYS A 45 -8.33 -0.88 -9.50
CA LYS A 45 -9.57 -0.95 -8.71
C LYS A 45 -9.99 0.45 -8.25
N ALA A 46 -11.27 0.75 -8.41
CA ALA A 46 -11.85 1.98 -7.87
C ALA A 46 -11.74 2.02 -6.35
N VAL A 47 -11.64 3.22 -5.81
CA VAL A 47 -11.71 3.49 -4.36
C VAL A 47 -13.07 4.11 -4.06
N PRO A 48 -14.06 3.32 -3.60
CA PRO A 48 -15.45 3.80 -3.46
C PRO A 48 -15.57 5.03 -2.56
N ALA A 49 -14.73 5.12 -1.53
CA ALA A 49 -14.73 6.26 -0.61
C ALA A 49 -14.28 7.60 -1.23
N LEU A 50 -13.70 7.57 -2.43
CA LEU A 50 -13.32 8.76 -3.21
C LEU A 50 -14.34 9.13 -4.28
N GLY A 51 -15.35 8.31 -4.51
CA GLY A 51 -16.52 8.52 -5.37
C GLY A 51 -16.22 9.14 -6.75
N GLY A 52 -16.31 8.37 -7.84
CA GLY A 52 -16.25 8.89 -9.20
C GLY A 52 -14.91 9.49 -9.67
N VAL A 53 -13.85 9.39 -8.86
CA VAL A 53 -12.51 9.86 -9.26
C VAL A 53 -12.00 8.99 -10.42
N PRO A 54 -11.53 9.60 -11.54
CA PRO A 54 -11.00 8.87 -12.67
C PRO A 54 -9.87 7.91 -12.27
N MET A 55 -9.83 6.77 -12.96
CA MET A 55 -8.79 5.77 -12.76
C MET A 55 -7.84 5.72 -13.95
N GLU A 56 -6.56 5.55 -13.69
CA GLU A 56 -5.54 5.27 -14.71
C GLU A 56 -4.87 3.92 -14.43
N PRO A 57 -5.38 2.83 -15.03
CA PRO A 57 -4.87 1.48 -14.81
C PRO A 57 -3.42 1.30 -15.29
N LYS A 58 -2.99 2.05 -16.30
CA LYS A 58 -1.61 1.99 -16.83
C LYS A 58 -0.58 2.45 -15.81
N TRP A 59 -0.95 3.32 -14.90
CA TRP A 59 -0.13 3.75 -13.78
C TRP A 59 -0.23 2.81 -12.59
N GLY A 60 -0.93 1.68 -12.75
CA GLY A 60 -1.21 0.69 -11.73
C GLY A 60 0.05 0.22 -11.02
N TYR A 61 0.30 0.86 -9.90
CA TYR A 61 1.36 0.56 -8.96
C TYR A 61 0.73 0.32 -7.59
N MET A 62 0.89 -0.88 -7.06
CA MET A 62 0.45 -1.19 -5.70
C MET A 62 1.64 -1.16 -4.76
N THR A 63 1.62 -0.23 -3.80
CA THR A 63 2.54 -0.30 -2.67
C THR A 63 2.18 -1.51 -1.81
N THR A 64 3.09 -2.45 -1.71
CA THR A 64 2.92 -3.68 -0.92
C THR A 64 3.80 -3.62 0.32
N TRP A 65 3.21 -3.93 1.47
CA TRP A 65 3.92 -4.08 2.72
C TRP A 65 4.08 -5.56 3.01
N GLY A 66 5.29 -5.99 3.34
CA GLY A 66 5.59 -7.37 3.67
C GLY A 66 6.51 -7.48 4.88
N VAL A 67 6.47 -8.63 5.53
CA VAL A 67 7.45 -9.01 6.55
C VAL A 67 8.51 -9.87 5.88
N MET A 68 9.77 -9.52 6.06
CA MET A 68 10.91 -10.22 5.48
C MET A 68 11.76 -10.84 6.58
N ALA A 69 12.35 -11.98 6.30
CA ALA A 69 13.37 -12.61 7.14
C ALA A 69 14.77 -12.36 6.53
N PRO A 70 15.84 -12.34 7.33
CA PRO A 70 17.20 -12.24 6.83
C PRO A 70 17.54 -13.37 5.86
N PRO A 71 18.46 -13.14 4.89
CA PRO A 71 18.98 -14.19 4.03
C PRO A 71 19.56 -15.34 4.87
N GLY A 72 19.35 -16.59 4.43
CA GLY A 72 19.82 -17.78 5.15
C GLY A 72 18.95 -18.21 6.33
N THR A 73 17.82 -17.54 6.60
CA THR A 73 16.87 -18.04 7.61
C THR A 73 16.38 -19.44 7.21
N PRO A 74 16.47 -20.45 8.12
CA PRO A 74 16.03 -21.81 7.83
C PRO A 74 14.56 -21.86 7.38
N ALA A 75 14.26 -22.72 6.40
CA ALA A 75 12.93 -22.77 5.76
C ALA A 75 11.81 -23.14 6.74
N ASP A 76 12.10 -23.99 7.73
CA ASP A 76 11.17 -24.33 8.81
C ASP A 76 10.79 -23.11 9.65
N ARG A 77 11.75 -22.24 9.95
CA ARG A 77 11.52 -21.00 10.68
C ARG A 77 10.68 -20.01 9.86
N VAL A 78 10.98 -19.87 8.57
CA VAL A 78 10.16 -19.04 7.66
C VAL A 78 8.72 -19.56 7.61
N LYS A 79 8.52 -20.88 7.55
CA LYS A 79 7.19 -21.50 7.55
C LYS A 79 6.42 -21.23 8.85
N ILE A 80 7.07 -21.34 10.01
CA ILE A 80 6.46 -21.04 11.31
C ILE A 80 6.05 -19.56 11.40
N LEU A 81 6.95 -18.66 11.02
CA LEU A 81 6.68 -17.21 11.02
C LEU A 81 5.51 -16.84 10.08
N ASN A 82 5.49 -17.40 8.87
CA ASN A 82 4.40 -17.17 7.92
C ASN A 82 3.06 -17.65 8.49
N ALA A 83 3.00 -18.87 9.06
CA ALA A 83 1.79 -19.41 9.66
C ALA A 83 1.28 -18.51 10.81
N ALA A 84 2.18 -18.03 11.67
CA ALA A 84 1.84 -17.14 12.77
C ALA A 84 1.30 -15.79 12.28
N LEU A 85 1.93 -15.20 11.25
CA LEU A 85 1.50 -13.95 10.63
C LEU A 85 0.13 -14.11 9.95
N LEU A 86 -0.08 -15.19 9.20
CA LEU A 86 -1.38 -15.48 8.57
C LEU A 86 -2.48 -15.65 9.61
N LYS A 87 -2.20 -16.32 10.72
CA LYS A 87 -3.16 -16.45 11.84
C LYS A 87 -3.47 -15.10 12.45
N ALA A 88 -2.45 -14.29 12.75
CA ALA A 88 -2.61 -12.97 13.34
C ALA A 88 -3.43 -12.02 12.44
N THR A 89 -3.11 -11.95 11.15
CA THR A 89 -3.81 -11.06 10.20
C THR A 89 -5.25 -11.47 9.90
N ARG A 90 -5.62 -12.73 10.18
CA ARG A 90 -7.00 -13.22 10.07
C ARG A 90 -7.84 -12.97 11.32
N THR A 91 -7.24 -12.55 12.43
CA THR A 91 -8.05 -12.19 13.61
C THR A 91 -8.94 -10.99 13.31
N PRO A 92 -10.21 -10.96 13.74
CA PRO A 92 -11.16 -9.92 13.38
C PRO A 92 -10.68 -8.49 13.68
N SER A 93 -10.01 -8.30 14.82
CA SER A 93 -9.48 -6.98 15.23
C SER A 93 -8.37 -6.50 14.30
N VAL A 94 -7.43 -7.38 13.92
CA VAL A 94 -6.32 -7.04 13.02
C VAL A 94 -6.84 -6.84 11.59
N ALA A 95 -7.69 -7.74 11.10
CA ALA A 95 -8.28 -7.62 9.77
C ALA A 95 -9.06 -6.30 9.63
N LYS A 96 -9.84 -5.93 10.65
CA LYS A 96 -10.56 -4.65 10.70
C LYS A 96 -9.62 -3.44 10.72
N ALA A 97 -8.52 -3.52 11.46
CA ALA A 97 -7.52 -2.43 11.51
C ALA A 97 -6.83 -2.24 10.16
N ILE A 98 -6.46 -3.33 9.48
CA ILE A 98 -5.84 -3.30 8.14
C ILE A 98 -6.82 -2.69 7.14
N SER A 99 -8.07 -3.16 7.09
CA SER A 99 -9.10 -2.62 6.20
C SER A 99 -9.42 -1.15 6.49
N LYS A 100 -9.52 -0.76 7.78
CA LYS A 100 -9.72 0.65 8.18
C LYS A 100 -8.54 1.54 7.76
N GLY A 101 -7.33 0.97 7.71
CA GLY A 101 -6.14 1.64 7.17
C GLY A 101 -6.14 1.79 5.65
N GLY A 102 -7.12 1.20 4.94
CA GLY A 102 -7.20 1.21 3.47
C GLY A 102 -6.28 0.18 2.81
N TYR A 103 -5.90 -0.87 3.53
CA TYR A 103 -5.05 -1.95 3.03
C TYR A 103 -5.86 -3.23 2.82
N GLU A 104 -5.42 -4.06 1.88
CA GLU A 104 -5.93 -5.42 1.65
C GLU A 104 -4.90 -6.46 2.10
N ASN A 105 -5.36 -7.53 2.76
CA ASN A 105 -4.49 -8.67 3.07
C ASN A 105 -4.34 -9.57 1.84
N MET A 106 -3.11 -9.88 1.47
CA MET A 106 -2.83 -10.80 0.35
C MET A 106 -2.77 -12.27 0.77
N TYR A 107 -2.55 -12.56 2.05
CA TYR A 107 -2.48 -13.93 2.62
C TYR A 107 -1.57 -14.89 1.87
N GLN A 108 -0.41 -14.42 1.44
CA GLN A 108 0.52 -15.18 0.61
C GLN A 108 1.36 -16.16 1.43
N THR A 109 1.64 -17.32 0.83
CA THR A 109 2.73 -18.21 1.25
C THR A 109 4.10 -17.58 0.95
N PRO A 110 5.20 -18.05 1.56
CA PRO A 110 6.54 -17.57 1.23
C PRO A 110 6.90 -17.68 -0.26
N ALA A 111 6.47 -18.76 -0.92
CA ALA A 111 6.71 -18.96 -2.36
C ALA A 111 5.93 -17.95 -3.22
N GLU A 112 4.66 -17.71 -2.91
CA GLU A 112 3.83 -16.72 -3.60
C GLU A 112 4.36 -15.30 -3.39
N ALA A 113 4.79 -14.97 -2.16
CA ALA A 113 5.40 -13.68 -1.87
C ALA A 113 6.72 -13.48 -2.65
N ALA A 114 7.57 -14.50 -2.72
CA ALA A 114 8.81 -14.46 -3.51
C ALA A 114 8.52 -14.27 -5.01
N ALA A 115 7.56 -15.00 -5.57
CA ALA A 115 7.14 -14.85 -6.96
C ALA A 115 6.57 -13.46 -7.25
N TYR A 116 5.77 -12.90 -6.33
CA TYR A 116 5.24 -11.55 -6.43
C TYR A 116 6.36 -10.51 -6.48
N VAL A 117 7.34 -10.60 -5.57
CA VAL A 117 8.49 -9.68 -5.54
C VAL A 117 9.31 -9.80 -6.82
N ALA A 118 9.60 -11.02 -7.29
CA ALA A 118 10.34 -11.24 -8.53
C ALA A 118 9.64 -10.63 -9.75
N ALA A 119 8.31 -10.77 -9.83
CA ALA A 119 7.51 -10.15 -10.89
C ALA A 119 7.54 -8.61 -10.81
N ALA A 120 7.48 -8.04 -9.60
CA ALA A 120 7.59 -6.61 -9.40
C ALA A 120 8.97 -6.08 -9.80
N VAL A 121 10.04 -6.76 -9.41
CA VAL A 121 11.43 -6.42 -9.82
C VAL A 121 11.56 -6.47 -11.35
N LYS A 122 11.03 -7.51 -12.00
CA LYS A 122 11.06 -7.60 -13.47
C LYS A 122 10.30 -6.45 -14.15
N LYS A 123 9.21 -5.99 -13.54
CA LYS A 123 8.37 -4.93 -14.12
C LYS A 123 8.93 -3.52 -13.88
N PHE A 124 9.55 -3.27 -12.75
CA PHE A 124 9.93 -1.94 -12.26
C PHE A 124 11.42 -1.79 -11.94
N GLY A 125 12.16 -2.89 -11.86
CA GLY A 125 13.61 -2.87 -11.67
C GLY A 125 14.32 -2.49 -12.97
N ASN A 126 15.34 -1.66 -12.84
CA ASN A 126 16.27 -1.35 -13.93
C ASN A 126 17.30 -2.48 -14.06
#